data_f6d4ea3a9253d2925eef95b0e0ee136f
#
_entry.id   f6d4ea3a9253d2925eef95b0e0ee136f
#
_cell.length_a   1.000
_cell.length_b   1.000
_cell.length_c   1.000
_cell.angle_alpha   90.00
_cell.angle_beta   90.00
_cell.angle_gamma   90.00
#
_symmetry.space_group_name_H-M   'P 1'
#
loop_
_entity.id
_entity.type
_entity.pdbx_description
1 polymer ?
#
loop_
_entity_poly.entity_id
_entity_poly.type
_entity_poly.pdbx_seq_one_letter_code
_entity_poly.pdbx_strand_id
1 'polypeptide(L)'
;TQMNLADIMEVSYQAVSNWERGNSMPDISKLEQLCQVLHISTDELLGADVNKTITKIINNETSSDVETEPIAMEDIQEIAPILPPNDIEKLVDDNFRRQETKKLNLSAITGLAPFLDGAYLDELIMNSDLEADFSNILSLAPFLSSETLDKLVEDCKQENDFSSILSLAPFLSEENLDKLALKQLQGSNLKELASLAPFLSNETLDKLV
;
A
#
# COMPACT_ATOMS: atom_id res chain seq x y z
N THR A 1 34.15 3.76 6.63
CA THR A 1 33.21 3.77 7.78
C THR A 1 31.84 4.29 7.32
N GLN A 2 30.76 3.96 8.06
CA GLN A 2 29.41 4.49 7.79
C GLN A 2 29.36 6.02 7.70
N MET A 3 30.12 6.72 8.53
CA MET A 3 30.23 8.18 8.48
C MET A 3 30.83 8.67 7.16
N ASN A 4 31.95 8.06 6.72
CA ASN A 4 32.55 8.44 5.43
C ASN A 4 31.60 8.17 4.25
N LEU A 5 30.85 7.07 4.29
CA LEU A 5 29.87 6.77 3.25
C LEU A 5 28.73 7.79 3.26
N ALA A 6 28.20 8.15 4.43
CA ALA A 6 27.18 9.18 4.59
C ALA A 6 27.63 10.53 4.03
N ASP A 7 28.87 10.95 4.33
CA ASP A 7 29.45 12.21 3.82
C ASP A 7 29.59 12.19 2.29
N ILE A 8 30.11 11.10 1.71
CA ILE A 8 30.28 10.96 0.25
C ILE A 8 28.93 10.93 -0.48
N MET A 9 27.94 10.24 0.11
CA MET A 9 26.61 10.07 -0.47
C MET A 9 25.68 11.27 -0.22
N GLU A 10 26.11 12.25 0.58
CA GLU A 10 25.31 13.41 1.02
C GLU A 10 24.00 13.00 1.68
N VAL A 11 24.06 11.99 2.55
CA VAL A 11 22.93 11.47 3.31
C VAL A 11 23.24 11.45 4.80
N SER A 12 22.21 11.20 5.63
CA SER A 12 22.44 11.08 7.07
C SER A 12 23.14 9.76 7.43
N TYR A 13 23.91 9.76 8.51
CA TYR A 13 24.46 8.52 9.09
C TYR A 13 23.37 7.48 9.38
N GLN A 14 22.19 7.94 9.83
CA GLN A 14 21.05 7.08 10.10
C GLN A 14 20.53 6.36 8.85
N ALA A 15 20.55 7.04 7.68
CA ALA A 15 20.17 6.43 6.41
C ALA A 15 21.12 5.28 6.06
N VAL A 16 22.45 5.52 6.08
CA VAL A 16 23.44 4.47 5.81
C VAL A 16 23.28 3.30 6.79
N SER A 17 23.08 3.59 8.07
CA SER A 17 22.88 2.55 9.09
C SER A 17 21.60 1.73 8.87
N ASN A 18 20.55 2.33 8.33
CA ASN A 18 19.32 1.63 7.97
C ASN A 18 19.53 0.74 6.73
N TRP A 19 20.27 1.22 5.72
CA TRP A 19 20.62 0.44 4.53
C TRP A 19 21.42 -0.82 4.89
N GLU A 20 22.45 -0.69 5.71
CA GLU A 20 23.27 -1.83 6.15
C GLU A 20 22.49 -2.87 6.97
N ARG A 21 21.45 -2.43 7.67
CA ARG A 21 20.59 -3.33 8.46
C ARG A 21 19.39 -3.88 7.67
N GLY A 22 19.23 -3.46 6.42
CA GLY A 22 18.10 -3.84 5.60
C GLY A 22 16.76 -3.23 6.03
N ASN A 23 16.78 -2.17 6.87
CA ASN A 23 15.57 -1.49 7.34
C ASN A 23 15.01 -0.52 6.30
N SER A 24 15.83 -0.09 5.34
CA SER A 24 15.47 0.71 4.18
C SER A 24 16.48 0.48 3.07
N MET A 25 16.13 0.83 1.84
CA MET A 25 17.04 0.82 0.69
C MET A 25 17.42 2.25 0.28
N PRO A 26 18.58 2.44 -0.39
CA PRO A 26 18.90 3.74 -0.99
C PRO A 26 17.94 4.03 -2.14
N ASP A 27 17.62 5.31 -2.33
CA ASP A 27 16.88 5.78 -3.49
C ASP A 27 17.59 5.42 -4.79
N ILE A 28 16.83 5.14 -5.87
CA ILE A 28 17.36 4.72 -7.17
C ILE A 28 18.37 5.75 -7.71
N SER A 29 18.16 7.06 -7.47
CA SER A 29 19.07 8.13 -7.87
C SER A 29 20.44 8.05 -7.20
N LYS A 30 20.55 7.33 -6.08
CA LYS A 30 21.80 7.16 -5.31
C LYS A 30 22.53 5.85 -5.64
N LEU A 31 21.88 4.92 -6.35
CA LEU A 31 22.46 3.60 -6.61
C LEU A 31 23.75 3.66 -7.43
N GLU A 32 23.79 4.47 -8.49
CA GLU A 32 24.98 4.62 -9.32
C GLU A 32 26.18 5.15 -8.50
N GLN A 33 25.95 6.20 -7.71
CA GLN A 33 26.97 6.76 -6.83
C GLN A 33 27.44 5.75 -5.79
N LEU A 34 26.51 4.97 -5.22
CA LEU A 34 26.82 3.92 -4.24
C LEU A 34 27.69 2.81 -4.86
N CYS A 35 27.34 2.35 -6.07
CA CYS A 35 28.13 1.38 -6.83
C CYS A 35 29.56 1.88 -7.10
N GLN A 36 29.69 3.15 -7.51
CA GLN A 36 31.01 3.77 -7.74
C GLN A 36 31.86 3.82 -6.46
N VAL A 37 31.26 4.19 -5.33
CA VAL A 37 31.95 4.28 -4.03
C VAL A 37 32.35 2.91 -3.50
N LEU A 38 31.52 1.90 -3.70
CA LEU A 38 31.77 0.53 -3.25
C LEU A 38 32.59 -0.30 -4.25
N HIS A 39 32.85 0.22 -5.45
CA HIS A 39 33.53 -0.49 -6.55
C HIS A 39 32.85 -1.81 -6.93
N ILE A 40 31.53 -1.85 -6.93
CA ILE A 40 30.71 -2.98 -7.33
C ILE A 40 29.77 -2.59 -8.48
N SER A 41 29.25 -3.57 -9.22
CA SER A 41 28.22 -3.37 -10.23
C SER A 41 26.82 -3.20 -9.59
N THR A 42 25.88 -2.63 -10.34
CA THR A 42 24.48 -2.56 -9.91
C THR A 42 23.88 -3.97 -9.75
N ASP A 43 24.29 -4.91 -10.60
CA ASP A 43 23.88 -6.34 -10.52
C ASP A 43 24.33 -6.99 -9.20
N GLU A 44 25.52 -6.67 -8.74
CA GLU A 44 26.05 -7.18 -7.47
C GLU A 44 25.35 -6.53 -6.27
N LEU A 45 24.96 -5.23 -6.40
CA LEU A 45 24.32 -4.50 -5.31
C LEU A 45 22.85 -4.93 -5.11
N LEU A 46 22.10 -5.06 -6.20
CA LEU A 46 20.64 -5.26 -6.19
C LEU A 46 20.19 -6.70 -6.45
N GLY A 47 21.07 -7.51 -7.00
CA GLY A 47 20.72 -8.82 -7.55
C GLY A 47 20.21 -8.74 -8.99
N ALA A 48 20.31 -9.85 -9.71
CA ALA A 48 20.06 -9.88 -11.17
C ALA A 48 18.60 -9.60 -11.56
N ASP A 49 17.65 -9.94 -10.70
CA ASP A 49 16.22 -9.82 -11.03
C ASP A 49 15.74 -8.37 -10.87
N VAL A 50 16.10 -7.71 -9.78
CA VAL A 50 15.80 -6.27 -9.53
C VAL A 50 16.40 -5.39 -10.62
N ASN A 51 17.63 -5.68 -11.07
CA ASN A 51 18.28 -4.91 -12.14
C ASN A 51 17.56 -5.04 -13.49
N LYS A 52 16.98 -6.19 -13.81
CA LYS A 52 16.17 -6.36 -15.03
C LYS A 52 14.93 -5.45 -15.01
N THR A 53 14.26 -5.35 -13.87
CA THR A 53 13.06 -4.52 -13.72
C THR A 53 13.41 -3.03 -13.81
N ILE A 54 14.50 -2.59 -13.14
CA ILE A 54 15.01 -1.21 -13.26
C ILE A 54 15.40 -0.89 -14.70
N THR A 55 16.07 -1.81 -15.40
CA THR A 55 16.44 -1.62 -16.81
C THR A 55 15.22 -1.47 -17.71
N LYS A 56 14.13 -2.22 -17.45
CA LYS A 56 12.86 -2.05 -18.17
C LYS A 56 12.26 -0.66 -17.94
N ILE A 57 12.28 -0.14 -16.70
CA ILE A 57 11.78 1.20 -16.36
C ILE A 57 12.55 2.27 -17.10
N ILE A 58 13.89 2.24 -17.02
CA ILE A 58 14.77 3.23 -17.69
C ILE A 58 14.56 3.22 -19.21
N ASN A 59 14.43 2.04 -19.80
CA ASN A 59 14.17 1.91 -21.24
C ASN A 59 12.77 2.41 -21.64
N ASN A 60 11.77 2.27 -20.76
CA ASN A 60 10.41 2.77 -21.00
C ASN A 60 10.36 4.31 -20.97
N GLU A 61 11.12 4.95 -20.08
CA GLU A 61 11.21 6.43 -20.03
C GLU A 61 11.94 7.04 -21.25
N THR A 62 12.86 6.28 -21.86
CA THR A 62 13.65 6.76 -23.01
C THR A 62 13.02 6.47 -24.36
N SER A 63 11.96 5.64 -24.42
CA SER A 63 11.37 5.16 -25.68
C SER A 63 9.91 5.59 -25.79
N SER A 64 9.65 6.77 -26.35
CA SER A 64 8.28 7.25 -26.61
C SER A 64 7.51 6.49 -27.71
N ASP A 65 8.13 5.55 -28.43
CA ASP A 65 7.57 4.93 -29.64
C ASP A 65 7.64 3.38 -29.71
N VAL A 66 8.04 2.69 -28.62
CA VAL A 66 8.08 1.22 -28.62
C VAL A 66 6.99 0.69 -27.69
N GLU A 67 6.13 -0.20 -28.21
CA GLU A 67 5.22 -1.04 -27.40
C GLU A 67 6.06 -1.91 -26.45
N THR A 68 6.44 -1.35 -25.32
CA THR A 68 7.12 -2.09 -24.24
C THR A 68 6.09 -2.91 -23.48
N GLU A 69 6.43 -4.14 -23.15
CA GLU A 69 5.58 -4.99 -22.30
C GLU A 69 5.32 -4.31 -20.94
N PRO A 70 4.09 -4.36 -20.43
CA PRO A 70 3.79 -3.79 -19.13
C PRO A 70 4.64 -4.47 -18.04
N ILE A 71 5.13 -3.70 -17.08
CA ILE A 71 5.83 -4.22 -15.92
C ILE A 71 4.79 -4.90 -15.03
N ALA A 72 5.02 -6.14 -14.63
CA ALA A 72 4.09 -6.85 -13.76
C ALA A 72 3.98 -6.14 -12.39
N MET A 73 2.82 -6.19 -11.74
CA MET A 73 2.60 -5.56 -10.42
C MET A 73 3.54 -6.15 -9.36
N GLU A 74 3.85 -7.43 -9.48
CA GLU A 74 4.79 -8.15 -8.62
C GLU A 74 6.22 -7.57 -8.76
N ASP A 75 6.65 -7.27 -9.99
CA ASP A 75 7.94 -6.64 -10.26
C ASP A 75 8.00 -5.22 -9.67
N ILE A 76 6.88 -4.46 -9.73
CA ILE A 76 6.78 -3.12 -9.12
C ILE A 76 6.90 -3.23 -7.60
N GLN A 77 6.26 -4.22 -6.96
CA GLN A 77 6.35 -4.44 -5.52
C GLN A 77 7.80 -4.71 -5.07
N GLU A 78 8.56 -5.47 -5.85
CA GLU A 78 9.95 -5.81 -5.52
C GLU A 78 10.86 -4.57 -5.49
N ILE A 79 10.61 -3.61 -6.38
CA ILE A 79 11.42 -2.39 -6.49
C ILE A 79 10.84 -1.18 -5.75
N ALA A 80 9.59 -1.24 -5.28
CA ALA A 80 8.94 -0.13 -4.60
C ALA A 80 9.77 0.46 -3.44
N PRO A 81 10.51 -0.34 -2.61
CA PRO A 81 11.32 0.21 -1.54
C PRO A 81 12.46 1.16 -1.97
N ILE A 82 12.85 1.14 -3.26
CA ILE A 82 13.93 1.96 -3.81
C ILE A 82 13.45 3.06 -4.76
N LEU A 83 12.16 3.08 -5.09
CA LEU A 83 11.56 4.08 -5.98
C LEU A 83 10.93 5.23 -5.17
N PRO A 84 10.97 6.47 -5.69
CA PRO A 84 10.15 7.56 -5.19
C PRO A 84 8.64 7.23 -5.35
N PRO A 85 7.76 7.66 -4.40
CA PRO A 85 6.32 7.40 -4.48
C PRO A 85 5.70 7.79 -5.83
N ASN A 86 6.01 8.96 -6.35
CA ASN A 86 5.49 9.45 -7.64
C ASN A 86 5.84 8.57 -8.83
N ASP A 87 6.97 7.86 -8.80
CA ASP A 87 7.37 6.96 -9.88
C ASP A 87 6.65 5.62 -9.77
N ILE A 88 6.40 5.16 -8.54
CA ILE A 88 5.55 3.98 -8.29
C ILE A 88 4.12 4.25 -8.78
N GLU A 89 3.55 5.42 -8.46
CA GLU A 89 2.22 5.84 -8.90
C GLU A 89 2.09 5.84 -10.42
N LYS A 90 3.08 6.38 -11.14
CA LYS A 90 3.12 6.33 -12.63
C LYS A 90 3.14 4.90 -13.17
N LEU A 91 3.94 4.01 -12.56
CA LEU A 91 4.02 2.62 -12.98
C LEU A 91 2.71 1.87 -12.73
N VAL A 92 2.04 2.15 -11.61
CA VAL A 92 0.71 1.61 -11.30
C VAL A 92 -0.33 2.13 -12.31
N ASP A 93 -0.34 3.44 -12.58
CA ASP A 93 -1.24 4.06 -13.57
C ASP A 93 -1.03 3.49 -14.96
N ASP A 94 0.21 3.34 -15.43
CA ASP A 94 0.52 2.79 -16.72
C ASP A 94 0.11 1.32 -16.83
N ASN A 95 0.30 0.55 -15.77
CA ASN A 95 -0.17 -0.83 -15.71
C ASN A 95 -1.71 -0.88 -15.78
N PHE A 96 -2.39 -0.01 -15.02
CA PHE A 96 -3.85 0.04 -14.97
C PHE A 96 -4.49 0.50 -16.27
N ARG A 97 -3.90 1.50 -16.97
CA ARG A 97 -4.37 1.99 -18.28
C ARG A 97 -4.28 0.94 -19.39
N ARG A 98 -3.32 0.02 -19.29
CA ARG A 98 -3.09 -1.03 -20.28
C ARG A 98 -3.98 -2.27 -20.08
N GLN A 99 -4.63 -2.39 -18.93
CA GLN A 99 -5.55 -3.49 -18.67
C GLN A 99 -6.89 -3.24 -19.38
N GLU A 100 -7.35 -4.21 -20.18
CA GLU A 100 -8.66 -4.17 -20.84
C GLU A 100 -9.82 -4.17 -19.84
N THR A 101 -9.62 -4.75 -18.67
CA THR A 101 -10.57 -4.76 -17.56
C THR A 101 -10.04 -3.88 -16.43
N LYS A 102 -10.82 -2.89 -16.02
CA LYS A 102 -10.50 -2.03 -14.85
C LYS A 102 -10.58 -2.78 -13.51
N LYS A 103 -10.31 -4.08 -13.50
CA LYS A 103 -10.27 -4.88 -12.28
C LYS A 103 -8.93 -4.68 -11.58
N LEU A 104 -9.00 -4.05 -10.43
CA LEU A 104 -7.83 -3.87 -9.58
C LEU A 104 -7.59 -5.14 -8.75
N ASN A 105 -6.35 -5.64 -8.76
CA ASN A 105 -5.93 -6.70 -7.86
C ASN A 105 -5.57 -6.10 -6.49
N LEU A 106 -6.49 -6.16 -5.53
CA LEU A 106 -6.28 -5.61 -4.18
C LEU A 106 -5.09 -6.23 -3.47
N SER A 107 -4.80 -7.51 -3.68
CA SER A 107 -3.63 -8.16 -3.08
C SER A 107 -2.32 -7.54 -3.59
N ALA A 108 -2.26 -7.19 -4.87
CA ALA A 108 -1.10 -6.49 -5.44
C ALA A 108 -0.97 -5.06 -4.88
N ILE A 109 -2.09 -4.34 -4.77
CA ILE A 109 -2.08 -2.99 -4.18
C ILE A 109 -1.73 -3.00 -2.70
N THR A 110 -2.16 -4.00 -1.94
CA THR A 110 -1.79 -4.15 -0.52
C THR A 110 -0.27 -4.17 -0.32
N GLY A 111 0.46 -4.84 -1.21
CA GLY A 111 1.93 -4.87 -1.16
C GLY A 111 2.60 -3.54 -1.49
N LEU A 112 1.92 -2.66 -2.24
CA LEU A 112 2.41 -1.33 -2.62
C LEU A 112 1.94 -0.22 -1.66
N ALA A 113 0.89 -0.43 -0.89
CA ALA A 113 0.26 0.58 -0.03
C ALA A 113 1.24 1.36 0.88
N PRO A 114 2.28 0.73 1.49
CA PRO A 114 3.26 1.46 2.30
C PRO A 114 4.13 2.45 1.52
N PHE A 115 4.17 2.37 0.19
CA PHE A 115 5.03 3.16 -0.69
C PHE A 115 4.26 4.17 -1.53
N LEU A 116 2.92 4.19 -1.45
CA LEU A 116 2.02 5.07 -2.19
C LEU A 116 1.46 6.16 -1.28
N ASP A 117 1.08 7.29 -1.88
CA ASP A 117 0.35 8.34 -1.16
C ASP A 117 -1.08 7.88 -0.84
N GLY A 118 -1.58 8.20 0.37
CA GLY A 118 -2.91 7.80 0.81
C GLY A 118 -4.04 8.38 -0.06
N ALA A 119 -3.90 9.63 -0.51
CA ALA A 119 -4.90 10.25 -1.38
C ALA A 119 -4.91 9.59 -2.78
N TYR A 120 -3.75 9.20 -3.29
CA TYR A 120 -3.64 8.42 -4.52
C TYR A 120 -4.29 7.04 -4.38
N LEU A 121 -4.07 6.34 -3.26
CA LEU A 121 -4.72 5.05 -2.98
C LEU A 121 -6.24 5.17 -2.91
N ASP A 122 -6.75 6.20 -2.25
CA ASP A 122 -8.19 6.47 -2.17
C ASP A 122 -8.77 6.68 -3.57
N GLU A 123 -8.14 7.52 -4.41
CA GLU A 123 -8.58 7.78 -5.79
C GLU A 123 -8.54 6.50 -6.65
N LEU A 124 -7.47 5.72 -6.56
CA LEU A 124 -7.31 4.47 -7.30
C LEU A 124 -8.41 3.47 -6.95
N ILE A 125 -8.70 3.30 -5.67
CA ILE A 125 -9.73 2.38 -5.18
C ILE A 125 -11.13 2.86 -5.58
N MET A 126 -11.43 4.14 -5.41
CA MET A 126 -12.74 4.70 -5.71
C MET A 126 -13.10 4.65 -7.21
N ASN A 127 -12.09 4.68 -8.09
CA ASN A 127 -12.25 4.65 -9.54
C ASN A 127 -12.18 3.24 -10.16
N SER A 128 -11.95 2.20 -9.35
CA SER A 128 -11.76 0.83 -9.80
C SER A 128 -12.98 -0.05 -9.55
N ASP A 129 -13.15 -1.06 -10.41
CA ASP A 129 -14.12 -2.14 -10.17
C ASP A 129 -13.45 -3.21 -9.30
N LEU A 130 -13.89 -3.31 -8.05
CA LEU A 130 -13.24 -4.11 -7.02
C LEU A 130 -14.11 -5.28 -6.56
N GLU A 131 -13.51 -6.45 -6.49
CA GLU A 131 -14.00 -7.54 -5.66
C GLU A 131 -13.17 -7.56 -4.36
N ALA A 132 -13.62 -6.78 -3.37
CA ALA A 132 -12.96 -6.70 -2.07
C ALA A 132 -13.36 -7.86 -1.17
N ASP A 133 -12.37 -8.51 -0.56
CA ASP A 133 -12.55 -9.37 0.60
C ASP A 133 -12.09 -8.66 1.88
N PHE A 134 -12.57 -9.12 3.03
CA PHE A 134 -12.28 -8.51 4.32
C PHE A 134 -10.79 -8.52 4.70
N SER A 135 -10.06 -9.54 4.27
CA SER A 135 -8.62 -9.67 4.55
C SER A 135 -7.82 -8.56 3.85
N ASN A 136 -8.16 -8.28 2.59
CA ASN A 136 -7.53 -7.21 1.83
C ASN A 136 -7.93 -5.83 2.38
N ILE A 137 -9.21 -5.63 2.73
CA ILE A 137 -9.68 -4.37 3.35
C ILE A 137 -8.92 -4.11 4.66
N LEU A 138 -8.80 -5.11 5.53
CA LEU A 138 -8.10 -4.98 6.80
C LEU A 138 -6.62 -4.63 6.60
N SER A 139 -5.97 -5.21 5.61
CA SER A 139 -4.57 -4.95 5.31
C SER A 139 -4.33 -3.55 4.75
N LEU A 140 -5.31 -2.98 4.05
CA LEU A 140 -5.26 -1.62 3.48
C LEU A 140 -5.74 -0.55 4.46
N ALA A 141 -6.47 -0.90 5.51
CA ALA A 141 -7.09 0.04 6.44
C ALA A 141 -6.16 1.13 7.01
N PRO A 142 -4.88 0.86 7.36
CA PRO A 142 -3.97 1.88 7.85
C PRO A 142 -3.55 2.94 6.81
N PHE A 143 -3.80 2.70 5.53
CA PHE A 143 -3.34 3.53 4.41
C PHE A 143 -4.46 4.30 3.71
N LEU A 144 -5.73 3.98 4.02
CA LEU A 144 -6.91 4.55 3.39
C LEU A 144 -7.63 5.54 4.32
N SER A 145 -8.37 6.47 3.71
CA SER A 145 -9.29 7.32 4.44
C SER A 145 -10.49 6.52 4.97
N SER A 146 -11.12 7.00 6.04
CA SER A 146 -12.34 6.39 6.57
C SER A 146 -13.47 6.36 5.55
N GLU A 147 -13.58 7.38 4.68
CA GLU A 147 -14.59 7.45 3.62
C GLU A 147 -14.43 6.29 2.60
N THR A 148 -13.20 6.05 2.15
CA THR A 148 -12.89 4.94 1.22
C THR A 148 -13.12 3.60 1.87
N LEU A 149 -12.74 3.44 3.14
CA LEU A 149 -12.96 2.21 3.90
C LEU A 149 -14.44 1.93 4.13
N ASP A 150 -15.23 2.93 4.48
CA ASP A 150 -16.67 2.81 4.67
C ASP A 150 -17.34 2.26 3.40
N LYS A 151 -16.98 2.81 2.24
CA LYS A 151 -17.48 2.34 0.96
C LYS A 151 -17.06 0.90 0.66
N LEU A 152 -15.78 0.54 0.88
CA LEU A 152 -15.30 -0.81 0.67
C LEU A 152 -16.04 -1.84 1.54
N VAL A 153 -16.33 -1.48 2.79
CA VAL A 153 -17.06 -2.34 3.72
C VAL A 153 -18.53 -2.48 3.32
N GLU A 154 -19.16 -1.39 2.84
CA GLU A 154 -20.54 -1.42 2.34
C GLU A 154 -20.67 -2.27 1.06
N ASP A 155 -19.68 -2.21 0.14
CA ASP A 155 -19.68 -2.95 -1.12
C ASP A 155 -19.25 -4.42 -0.95
N CYS A 156 -18.68 -4.79 0.22
CA CYS A 156 -18.23 -6.14 0.49
C CYS A 156 -19.40 -7.12 0.59
N LYS A 157 -19.42 -8.11 -0.32
CA LYS A 157 -20.49 -9.12 -0.40
C LYS A 157 -20.40 -10.21 0.66
N GLN A 158 -19.30 -10.30 1.37
CA GLN A 158 -19.09 -11.29 2.43
C GLN A 158 -19.86 -10.87 3.68
N GLU A 159 -20.47 -11.85 4.38
CA GLU A 159 -21.02 -11.58 5.70
C GLU A 159 -19.88 -11.21 6.65
N ASN A 160 -19.98 -10.02 7.20
CA ASN A 160 -19.00 -9.48 8.13
C ASN A 160 -19.14 -10.23 9.46
N ASP A 161 -18.12 -10.96 9.84
CA ASP A 161 -18.07 -11.46 11.20
C ASP A 161 -17.73 -10.31 12.17
N PHE A 162 -18.12 -10.46 13.42
CA PHE A 162 -17.90 -9.43 14.43
C PHE A 162 -16.42 -9.12 14.65
N SER A 163 -15.56 -10.13 14.54
CA SER A 163 -14.11 -10.00 14.74
C SER A 163 -13.47 -9.09 13.66
N SER A 164 -13.93 -9.22 12.42
CA SER A 164 -13.49 -8.38 11.30
C SER A 164 -13.90 -6.91 11.49
N ILE A 165 -15.17 -6.67 11.90
CA ILE A 165 -15.67 -5.32 12.21
C ILE A 165 -14.87 -4.69 13.35
N LEU A 166 -14.60 -5.43 14.43
CA LEU A 166 -13.83 -4.96 15.56
C LEU A 166 -12.40 -4.57 15.16
N SER A 167 -11.79 -5.34 14.25
CA SER A 167 -10.44 -5.05 13.75
C SER A 167 -10.37 -3.79 12.88
N LEU A 168 -11.46 -3.47 12.17
CA LEU A 168 -11.59 -2.27 11.34
C LEU A 168 -12.09 -1.04 12.12
N ALA A 169 -12.65 -1.21 13.32
CA ALA A 169 -13.29 -0.15 14.10
C ALA A 169 -12.44 1.13 14.28
N PRO A 170 -11.10 1.08 14.48
CA PRO A 170 -10.28 2.29 14.59
C PRO A 170 -10.15 3.11 13.30
N PHE A 171 -10.50 2.55 12.15
CA PHE A 171 -10.30 3.14 10.83
C PHE A 171 -11.60 3.58 10.15
N LEU A 172 -12.74 2.99 10.55
CA LEU A 172 -14.06 3.32 10.00
C LEU A 172 -14.62 4.60 10.63
N SER A 173 -15.57 5.25 9.92
CA SER A 173 -16.31 6.36 10.49
C SER A 173 -17.25 5.91 11.60
N GLU A 174 -17.53 6.79 12.57
CA GLU A 174 -18.50 6.56 13.65
C GLU A 174 -19.88 6.18 13.08
N GLU A 175 -20.32 6.89 12.01
CA GLU A 175 -21.60 6.62 11.37
C GLU A 175 -21.72 5.22 10.78
N ASN A 176 -20.66 4.73 10.12
CA ASN A 176 -20.66 3.39 9.53
C ASN A 176 -20.56 2.31 10.61
N LEU A 177 -19.75 2.54 11.65
CA LEU A 177 -19.69 1.63 12.79
C LEU A 177 -21.03 1.51 13.51
N ASP A 178 -21.75 2.60 13.70
CA ASP A 178 -23.10 2.62 14.28
C ASP A 178 -24.08 1.76 13.45
N LYS A 179 -24.07 1.92 12.11
CA LYS A 179 -24.87 1.11 11.20
C LYS A 179 -24.54 -0.38 11.30
N LEU A 180 -23.25 -0.73 11.31
CA LEU A 180 -22.78 -2.10 11.42
C LEU A 180 -23.13 -2.73 12.78
N ALA A 181 -22.95 -2.01 13.88
CA ALA A 181 -23.30 -2.45 15.22
C ALA A 181 -24.80 -2.71 15.35
N LEU A 182 -25.65 -1.80 14.85
CA LEU A 182 -27.12 -1.97 14.86
C LEU A 182 -27.58 -3.14 13.98
N LYS A 183 -26.91 -3.40 12.86
CA LYS A 183 -27.20 -4.57 12.01
C LYS A 183 -26.85 -5.89 12.70
N GLN A 184 -25.74 -5.90 13.46
CA GLN A 184 -25.29 -7.08 14.20
C GLN A 184 -26.13 -7.39 15.46
N LEU A 185 -26.88 -6.42 15.98
CA LEU A 185 -27.77 -6.60 17.15
C LEU A 185 -28.75 -7.79 17.01
N GLN A 186 -29.13 -8.14 15.79
CA GLN A 186 -30.10 -9.19 15.53
C GLN A 186 -29.53 -10.62 15.71
N GLY A 187 -28.24 -10.79 15.95
CA GLY A 187 -27.58 -12.09 16.05
C GLY A 187 -26.41 -12.22 17.03
N SER A 188 -25.95 -11.15 17.64
CA SER A 188 -24.70 -11.13 18.41
C SER A 188 -24.88 -11.06 19.93
N ASN A 189 -23.85 -11.53 20.65
CA ASN A 189 -23.79 -11.50 22.10
C ASN A 189 -23.44 -10.07 22.58
N LEU A 190 -24.17 -9.52 23.56
CA LEU A 190 -23.92 -8.19 24.16
C LEU A 190 -22.48 -7.96 24.62
N LYS A 191 -21.75 -9.03 25.00
CA LYS A 191 -20.32 -8.93 25.37
C LYS A 191 -19.43 -8.54 24.19
N GLU A 192 -19.75 -8.99 23.01
CA GLU A 192 -18.99 -8.64 21.78
C GLU A 192 -19.23 -7.19 21.42
N LEU A 193 -20.47 -6.73 21.46
CA LEU A 193 -20.84 -5.33 21.20
C LEU A 193 -20.16 -4.35 22.20
N ALA A 194 -19.96 -4.77 23.45
CA ALA A 194 -19.23 -3.96 24.44
C ALA A 194 -17.77 -3.63 24.01
N SER A 195 -17.15 -4.46 23.18
CA SER A 195 -15.80 -4.19 22.63
C SER A 195 -15.78 -3.08 21.58
N LEU A 196 -16.91 -2.79 20.93
CA LEU A 196 -17.06 -1.66 19.99
C LEU A 196 -17.43 -0.35 20.70
N ALA A 197 -17.86 -0.40 21.96
CA ALA A 197 -18.35 0.78 22.68
C ALA A 197 -17.44 2.03 22.63
N PRO A 198 -16.09 1.92 22.65
CA PRO A 198 -15.21 3.07 22.53
C PRO A 198 -15.28 3.80 21.16
N PHE A 199 -15.83 3.16 20.15
CA PHE A 199 -15.87 3.64 18.77
C PHE A 199 -17.29 4.03 18.30
N LEU A 200 -18.31 3.77 19.13
CA LEU A 200 -19.72 4.04 18.82
C LEU A 200 -20.19 5.39 19.36
N SER A 201 -21.18 5.98 18.68
CA SER A 201 -21.85 7.18 19.16
C SER A 201 -22.63 6.91 20.46
N ASN A 202 -22.83 7.97 21.27
CA ASN A 202 -23.64 7.89 22.46
C ASN A 202 -25.10 7.49 22.13
N GLU A 203 -25.63 7.92 21.01
CA GLU A 203 -26.99 7.59 20.57
C GLU A 203 -27.12 6.09 20.27
N THR A 204 -26.10 5.49 19.67
CA THR A 204 -26.10 4.06 19.38
C THR A 204 -25.87 3.25 20.66
N LEU A 205 -25.02 3.71 21.57
CA LEU A 205 -24.84 3.08 22.89
C LEU A 205 -26.14 3.05 23.68
N ASP A 206 -26.92 4.12 23.70
CA ASP A 206 -28.24 4.19 24.36
C ASP A 206 -29.25 3.22 23.76
N LYS A 207 -29.15 2.88 22.49
CA LYS A 207 -30.02 1.89 21.82
C LYS A 207 -29.58 0.44 22.08
N LEU A 208 -28.33 0.23 22.50
CA LEU A 208 -27.74 -1.07 22.76
C LEU A 208 -27.96 -1.54 24.21
N VAL A 209 -28.34 -0.66 25.13
CA VAL A 209 -28.62 -0.90 26.53
C VAL A 209 -30.13 -1.07 26.76
#